data_8678d462f106c7c306b69688336d33bf
#
_entry.id   8678d462f106c7c306b69688336d33bf
#
_cell.length_a   1.000
_cell.length_b   1.000
_cell.length_c   1.000
_cell.angle_alpha   90.00
_cell.angle_beta   90.00
_cell.angle_gamma   90.00
#
_symmetry.space_group_name_H-M   'P 1'
#
loop_
_entity.id
_entity.type
_entity.pdbx_description
1 polymer ?
#
loop_
_entity_poly.entity_id
_entity_poly.type
_entity_poly.pdbx_seq_one_letter_code
_entity_poly.pdbx_strand_id
1 'polypeptide(L)'
;MINLFSVQKKFNQKLYGDSLSDKEKAEITKTLSLCLHSEVSELMQSVTFKDHHIQTDNIDKVKMLFESVDVIRYVIAILNLNGIDAQDFIGAYLDKDVYLNNLDKDQKSWDGKQKVAIVDIDDVISEFRAHFAKHLNKEYNLYPDVESEEYYFITALSKLDMNPEQVFEKFTDQGGFRDIPVVKGAIEMLQDIRDRGYWIQLLTARPKENLKCLYDTYYWLDMNNIPYDAIDFSSEKFRWCAKSRYYDAGKIEFAIDDAPKNVAEYAKHGIFCYMPKKNYNKEIRGMDKTYTYPHPKNIFRGCF
;
A
#
# COMPACT_ATOMS: atom_id res chain seq x y z
N MET A 1 -5.25 21.28 -15.87
CA MET A 1 -5.07 19.90 -16.31
C MET A 1 -6.32 19.31 -16.98
N ILE A 2 -7.52 19.45 -16.43
CA ILE A 2 -8.78 18.95 -17.04
C ILE A 2 -8.96 19.37 -18.51
N ASN A 3 -8.65 20.61 -18.85
CA ASN A 3 -8.72 21.09 -20.23
C ASN A 3 -7.72 20.38 -21.17
N LEU A 4 -6.53 20.03 -20.72
CA LEU A 4 -5.54 19.35 -21.56
C LEU A 4 -6.02 17.95 -21.97
N PHE A 5 -6.59 17.18 -21.03
CA PHE A 5 -7.18 15.88 -21.30
C PHE A 5 -8.32 15.99 -22.34
N SER A 6 -9.22 16.96 -22.18
CA SER A 6 -10.34 17.19 -23.10
C SER A 6 -9.86 17.58 -24.52
N VAL A 7 -8.87 18.46 -24.62
CA VAL A 7 -8.29 18.87 -25.91
C VAL A 7 -7.61 17.69 -26.58
N GLN A 8 -6.80 16.93 -25.87
CA GLN A 8 -6.11 15.75 -26.41
C GLN A 8 -7.08 14.63 -26.77
N LYS A 9 -8.17 14.44 -26.01
CA LYS A 9 -9.20 13.45 -26.33
C LYS A 9 -9.86 13.75 -27.70
N LYS A 10 -10.23 15.02 -27.94
CA LYS A 10 -10.77 15.43 -29.25
C LYS A 10 -9.77 15.22 -30.39
N PHE A 11 -8.50 15.44 -30.14
CA PHE A 11 -7.45 15.18 -31.14
C PHE A 11 -7.29 13.68 -31.44
N ASN A 12 -7.29 12.82 -30.41
CA ASN A 12 -7.27 11.37 -30.58
C ASN A 12 -8.47 10.87 -31.37
N GLN A 13 -9.68 11.34 -31.04
CA GLN A 13 -10.91 10.98 -31.77
C GLN A 13 -10.83 11.36 -33.26
N LYS A 14 -10.26 12.52 -33.57
CA LYS A 14 -10.05 12.95 -34.96
C LYS A 14 -9.07 12.04 -35.73
N LEU A 15 -8.04 11.51 -35.06
CA LEU A 15 -7.00 10.67 -35.71
C LEU A 15 -7.41 9.21 -35.79
N TYR A 16 -8.03 8.68 -34.77
CA TYR A 16 -8.23 7.23 -34.60
C TYR A 16 -9.72 6.82 -34.62
N GLY A 17 -10.65 7.78 -34.57
CA GLY A 17 -12.09 7.51 -34.46
C GLY A 17 -12.57 7.31 -33.03
N ASP A 18 -13.88 7.05 -32.88
CA ASP A 18 -14.54 6.94 -31.58
C ASP A 18 -14.68 5.51 -31.06
N SER A 19 -14.54 4.53 -31.96
CA SER A 19 -14.79 3.11 -31.63
C SER A 19 -13.60 2.26 -32.02
N LEU A 20 -12.71 2.01 -31.06
CA LEU A 20 -11.55 1.16 -31.23
C LEU A 20 -11.73 -0.13 -30.44
N SER A 21 -11.39 -1.26 -31.02
CA SER A 21 -11.23 -2.52 -30.31
C SER A 21 -10.02 -2.49 -29.38
N ASP A 22 -9.98 -3.34 -28.38
CA ASP A 22 -8.86 -3.41 -27.44
C ASP A 22 -7.52 -3.74 -28.13
N LYS A 23 -7.58 -4.51 -29.21
CA LYS A 23 -6.41 -4.81 -30.06
C LYS A 23 -5.88 -3.55 -30.76
N GLU A 24 -6.76 -2.73 -31.32
CA GLU A 24 -6.38 -1.47 -32.00
C GLU A 24 -5.83 -0.47 -30.97
N LYS A 25 -6.46 -0.36 -29.80
CA LYS A 25 -5.94 0.47 -28.70
C LYS A 25 -4.53 0.04 -28.29
N ALA A 26 -4.29 -1.26 -28.16
CA ALA A 26 -2.98 -1.79 -27.78
C ALA A 26 -1.90 -1.46 -28.84
N GLU A 27 -2.20 -1.59 -30.13
CA GLU A 27 -1.25 -1.24 -31.20
C GLU A 27 -0.98 0.26 -31.29
N ILE A 28 -2.02 1.10 -31.15
CA ILE A 28 -1.85 2.55 -31.12
C ILE A 28 -1.05 2.96 -29.86
N THR A 29 -1.32 2.35 -28.71
CA THR A 29 -0.57 2.61 -27.47
C THR A 29 0.92 2.32 -27.65
N LYS A 30 1.29 1.21 -28.29
CA LYS A 30 2.70 0.91 -28.60
C LYS A 30 3.33 1.99 -29.49
N THR A 31 2.63 2.39 -30.54
CA THR A 31 3.11 3.44 -31.47
C THR A 31 3.30 4.76 -30.74
N LEU A 32 2.32 5.20 -29.94
CA LEU A 32 2.41 6.43 -29.14
C LEU A 32 3.53 6.36 -28.10
N SER A 33 3.80 5.17 -27.54
CA SER A 33 4.91 5.00 -26.58
C SER A 33 6.27 5.13 -27.26
N LEU A 34 6.42 4.69 -28.50
CA LEU A 34 7.64 4.92 -29.28
C LEU A 34 7.83 6.40 -29.63
N CYS A 35 6.76 7.09 -30.00
CA CYS A 35 6.79 8.53 -30.24
C CYS A 35 7.17 9.28 -28.95
N LEU A 36 6.54 8.94 -27.82
CA LEU A 36 6.90 9.51 -26.50
C LEU A 36 8.38 9.35 -26.18
N HIS A 37 8.99 8.20 -26.51
CA HIS A 37 10.41 7.98 -26.29
C HIS A 37 11.28 8.93 -27.15
N SER A 38 10.85 9.24 -28.40
CA SER A 38 11.49 10.23 -29.26
C SER A 38 11.44 11.63 -28.62
N GLU A 39 10.25 12.07 -28.18
CA GLU A 39 10.07 13.39 -27.57
C GLU A 39 10.88 13.54 -26.26
N VAL A 40 10.96 12.48 -25.45
CA VAL A 40 11.85 12.49 -24.28
C VAL A 40 13.32 12.69 -24.68
N SER A 41 13.76 12.07 -25.80
CA SER A 41 15.12 12.26 -26.31
C SER A 41 15.35 13.69 -26.82
N GLU A 42 14.33 14.32 -27.43
CA GLU A 42 14.39 15.72 -27.87
C GLU A 42 14.40 16.69 -26.68
N LEU A 43 13.60 16.42 -25.65
CA LEU A 43 13.64 17.16 -24.39
C LEU A 43 15.03 17.12 -23.75
N MET A 44 15.69 15.95 -23.74
CA MET A 44 17.06 15.81 -23.24
C MET A 44 18.07 16.66 -24.00
N GLN A 45 17.84 16.93 -25.30
CA GLN A 45 18.69 17.80 -26.11
C GLN A 45 18.51 19.28 -25.83
N SER A 46 17.52 19.70 -25.03
CA SER A 46 17.37 21.08 -24.56
C SER A 46 18.41 21.46 -23.51
N VAL A 47 19.12 20.48 -22.97
CA VAL A 47 20.30 20.65 -22.10
C VAL A 47 21.53 20.04 -22.78
N THR A 48 22.71 20.58 -22.53
CA THR A 48 23.94 20.06 -23.10
C THR A 48 24.33 18.74 -22.41
N PHE A 49 24.06 17.62 -23.07
CA PHE A 49 24.20 16.28 -22.48
C PHE A 49 25.56 15.61 -22.71
N LYS A 50 26.47 16.22 -23.53
CA LYS A 50 27.74 15.59 -23.85
C LYS A 50 28.89 16.23 -23.10
N ASP A 51 29.49 15.51 -22.16
CA ASP A 51 30.61 15.97 -21.29
C ASP A 51 31.87 16.38 -22.05
N HIS A 52 32.00 16.02 -23.33
CA HIS A 52 33.19 16.34 -24.16
C HIS A 52 32.99 17.57 -25.05
N HIS A 53 31.89 18.27 -24.96
CA HIS A 53 31.72 19.60 -25.55
C HIS A 53 31.86 20.67 -24.48
N ILE A 54 32.51 21.81 -24.82
CA ILE A 54 32.61 22.97 -23.94
C ILE A 54 31.19 23.32 -23.46
N GLN A 55 30.98 23.12 -22.19
CA GLN A 55 29.68 23.39 -21.54
C GLN A 55 29.45 24.90 -21.60
N THR A 56 28.49 25.31 -22.40
CA THR A 56 27.82 26.58 -22.14
C THR A 56 26.67 26.20 -21.20
N ASP A 57 26.65 26.76 -19.99
CA ASP A 57 25.62 26.53 -18.96
C ASP A 57 24.20 27.03 -19.38
N ASN A 58 23.94 27.11 -20.68
CA ASN A 58 22.74 27.65 -21.22
C ASN A 58 21.72 26.52 -21.50
N ILE A 59 20.73 26.45 -20.61
CA ILE A 59 19.50 25.68 -20.84
C ILE A 59 18.65 26.48 -21.84
N ASP A 60 18.32 25.87 -22.99
CA ASP A 60 17.31 26.43 -23.89
C ASP A 60 15.92 26.25 -23.30
N LYS A 61 15.48 27.23 -22.52
CA LYS A 61 14.18 27.19 -21.83
C LYS A 61 13.00 27.15 -22.79
N VAL A 62 13.13 27.75 -23.97
CA VAL A 62 12.04 27.76 -24.97
C VAL A 62 11.91 26.38 -25.59
N LYS A 63 13.01 25.78 -26.02
CA LYS A 63 13.02 24.41 -26.51
C LYS A 63 12.52 23.45 -25.44
N MET A 64 13.06 23.50 -24.24
CA MET A 64 12.64 22.68 -23.09
C MET A 64 11.13 22.77 -22.86
N LEU A 65 10.54 23.95 -22.92
CA LEU A 65 9.11 24.14 -22.72
C LEU A 65 8.28 23.42 -23.80
N PHE A 66 8.64 23.58 -25.09
CA PHE A 66 7.88 22.96 -26.17
C PHE A 66 8.04 21.45 -26.20
N GLU A 67 9.24 20.93 -26.03
CA GLU A 67 9.48 19.47 -25.93
C GLU A 67 8.75 18.86 -24.71
N SER A 68 8.70 19.58 -23.59
CA SER A 68 7.91 19.13 -22.43
C SER A 68 6.42 19.07 -22.74
N VAL A 69 5.89 20.00 -23.55
CA VAL A 69 4.48 19.96 -23.98
C VAL A 69 4.23 18.72 -24.84
N ASP A 70 5.13 18.37 -25.75
CA ASP A 70 4.96 17.21 -26.63
C ASP A 70 5.03 15.90 -25.83
N VAL A 71 5.95 15.76 -24.89
CA VAL A 71 5.99 14.63 -23.91
C VAL A 71 4.65 14.50 -23.18
N ILE A 72 4.14 15.60 -22.61
CA ILE A 72 2.87 15.60 -21.86
C ILE A 72 1.69 15.22 -22.79
N ARG A 73 1.68 15.71 -24.02
CA ARG A 73 0.62 15.39 -24.99
C ARG A 73 0.58 13.90 -25.32
N TYR A 74 1.71 13.24 -25.53
CA TYR A 74 1.76 11.79 -25.78
C TYR A 74 1.32 11.01 -24.54
N VAL A 75 1.74 11.39 -23.34
CA VAL A 75 1.27 10.78 -22.09
C VAL A 75 -0.25 10.86 -21.99
N ILE A 76 -0.82 12.05 -22.15
CA ILE A 76 -2.29 12.24 -22.10
C ILE A 76 -3.02 11.49 -23.23
N ALA A 77 -2.41 11.39 -24.43
CA ALA A 77 -2.97 10.63 -25.53
C ALA A 77 -3.11 9.15 -25.20
N ILE A 78 -2.07 8.56 -24.61
CA ILE A 78 -2.05 7.16 -24.18
C ILE A 78 -3.10 6.94 -23.09
N LEU A 79 -3.16 7.80 -22.07
CA LEU A 79 -4.13 7.69 -20.96
C LEU A 79 -5.57 7.75 -21.48
N ASN A 80 -5.90 8.76 -22.28
CA ASN A 80 -7.23 8.91 -22.89
C ASN A 80 -7.64 7.70 -23.77
N LEU A 81 -6.70 7.17 -24.53
CA LEU A 81 -6.94 6.00 -25.40
C LEU A 81 -7.35 4.77 -24.58
N ASN A 82 -6.79 4.63 -23.39
CA ASN A 82 -7.04 3.53 -22.45
C ASN A 82 -8.14 3.84 -21.42
N GLY A 83 -8.91 4.91 -21.61
CA GLY A 83 -10.06 5.26 -20.77
C GLY A 83 -9.72 5.92 -19.44
N ILE A 84 -8.46 6.29 -19.23
CA ILE A 84 -8.00 6.99 -18.02
C ILE A 84 -8.23 8.49 -18.21
N ASP A 85 -8.99 9.09 -17.33
CA ASP A 85 -9.34 10.51 -17.42
C ASP A 85 -8.44 11.41 -16.54
N ALA A 86 -8.72 12.71 -16.52
CA ALA A 86 -7.95 13.67 -15.76
C ALA A 86 -8.11 13.50 -14.24
N GLN A 87 -9.25 13.00 -13.76
CA GLN A 87 -9.50 12.77 -12.34
C GLN A 87 -8.73 11.53 -11.87
N ASP A 88 -8.77 10.46 -12.66
CA ASP A 88 -7.98 9.24 -12.40
C ASP A 88 -6.49 9.57 -12.30
N PHE A 89 -5.98 10.34 -13.26
CA PHE A 89 -4.56 10.72 -13.29
C PHE A 89 -4.16 11.60 -12.10
N ILE A 90 -4.98 12.59 -11.75
CA ILE A 90 -4.72 13.48 -10.61
C ILE A 90 -4.79 12.67 -9.31
N GLY A 91 -5.77 11.78 -9.17
CA GLY A 91 -5.89 10.90 -8.02
C GLY A 91 -4.62 10.05 -7.84
N ALA A 92 -4.19 9.36 -8.88
CA ALA A 92 -2.97 8.55 -8.87
C ALA A 92 -1.70 9.36 -8.60
N TYR A 93 -1.63 10.61 -9.10
CA TYR A 93 -0.51 11.51 -8.83
C TYR A 93 -0.43 11.88 -7.34
N LEU A 94 -1.57 12.24 -6.74
CA LEU A 94 -1.64 12.61 -5.32
C LEU A 94 -1.34 11.40 -4.42
N ASP A 95 -1.87 10.23 -4.75
CA ASP A 95 -1.58 8.99 -4.00
C ASP A 95 -0.08 8.65 -4.04
N LYS A 96 0.53 8.84 -5.21
CA LYS A 96 1.99 8.65 -5.36
C LYS A 96 2.79 9.69 -4.60
N ASP A 97 2.32 10.94 -4.53
CA ASP A 97 2.98 11.99 -3.75
C ASP A 97 2.98 11.67 -2.25
N VAL A 98 1.84 11.22 -1.70
CA VAL A 98 1.75 10.74 -0.32
C VAL A 98 2.72 9.59 -0.07
N TYR A 99 2.77 8.61 -0.99
CA TYR A 99 3.72 7.49 -0.90
C TYR A 99 5.17 7.97 -0.85
N LEU A 100 5.58 8.85 -1.79
CA LEU A 100 6.95 9.35 -1.86
C LEU A 100 7.35 10.15 -0.61
N ASN A 101 6.45 10.99 -0.10
CA ASN A 101 6.68 11.75 1.13
C ASN A 101 6.82 10.84 2.37
N ASN A 102 6.17 9.68 2.38
CA ASN A 102 6.30 8.71 3.46
C ASN A 102 7.54 7.82 3.32
N LEU A 103 8.05 7.57 2.11
CA LEU A 103 9.33 6.87 1.92
C LEU A 103 10.49 7.54 2.65
N ASP A 104 10.53 8.87 2.68
CA ASP A 104 11.54 9.62 3.43
C ASP A 104 11.42 9.41 4.94
N LYS A 105 10.19 9.22 5.47
CA LYS A 105 9.96 8.88 6.87
C LYS A 105 10.43 7.46 7.16
N ASP A 106 10.14 6.50 6.28
CA ASP A 106 10.52 5.09 6.40
C ASP A 106 12.05 4.86 6.29
N GLN A 107 12.78 5.81 5.69
CA GLN A 107 14.24 5.78 5.58
C GLN A 107 14.96 6.25 6.86
N LYS A 108 14.24 6.60 7.93
CA LYS A 108 14.87 6.80 9.23
C LYS A 108 15.69 5.56 9.57
N SER A 109 16.98 5.70 9.63
CA SER A 109 17.82 4.57 9.96
C SER A 109 17.66 4.26 11.45
N TRP A 110 17.16 3.07 11.75
CA TRP A 110 17.24 2.53 13.11
C TRP A 110 18.70 2.57 13.60
N ASP A 111 18.92 3.17 14.77
CA ASP A 111 20.25 3.47 15.32
C ASP A 111 20.94 2.25 16.00
N GLY A 112 20.31 1.08 15.97
CA GLY A 112 20.80 -0.14 16.60
C GLY A 112 20.61 -0.22 18.11
N LYS A 113 20.12 0.83 18.76
CA LYS A 113 20.01 0.89 20.23
C LYS A 113 18.61 0.55 20.72
N GLN A 114 17.59 1.08 20.06
CA GLN A 114 16.21 0.89 20.46
C GLN A 114 15.78 -0.57 20.30
N LYS A 115 14.98 -1.06 21.24
CA LYS A 115 14.23 -2.29 21.09
C LYS A 115 13.10 -2.08 20.09
N VAL A 116 12.72 -3.13 19.39
CA VAL A 116 11.78 -3.08 18.24
C VAL A 116 10.49 -3.79 18.62
N ALA A 117 9.38 -3.13 18.38
CA ALA A 117 8.04 -3.70 18.38
C ALA A 117 7.61 -3.95 16.93
N ILE A 118 7.33 -5.20 16.59
CA ILE A 118 6.75 -5.58 15.28
C ILE A 118 5.23 -5.49 15.40
N VAL A 119 4.55 -4.70 14.58
CA VAL A 119 3.11 -4.49 14.70
C VAL A 119 2.42 -4.77 13.37
N ASP A 120 1.43 -5.65 13.37
CA ASP A 120 0.55 -5.86 12.22
C ASP A 120 -0.44 -4.71 12.06
N ILE A 121 -1.00 -4.59 10.85
CA ILE A 121 -1.99 -3.57 10.52
C ILE A 121 -3.41 -4.13 10.66
N ASP A 122 -3.74 -5.17 9.88
CA ASP A 122 -5.11 -5.64 9.73
C ASP A 122 -5.59 -6.39 10.97
N ASP A 123 -6.78 -6.01 11.47
CA ASP A 123 -7.39 -6.46 12.72
C ASP A 123 -6.56 -6.26 14.01
N VAL A 124 -5.42 -5.56 13.90
CA VAL A 124 -4.61 -5.08 15.03
C VAL A 124 -4.79 -3.57 15.22
N ILE A 125 -4.55 -2.77 14.19
CA ILE A 125 -4.71 -1.31 14.21
C ILE A 125 -5.77 -0.82 13.22
N SER A 126 -6.18 -1.63 12.24
CA SER A 126 -7.30 -1.38 11.33
C SER A 126 -8.42 -2.41 11.55
N GLU A 127 -9.69 -2.01 11.37
CA GLU A 127 -10.86 -2.89 11.45
C GLU A 127 -11.10 -3.61 10.10
N PHE A 128 -10.06 -4.28 9.59
CA PHE A 128 -10.08 -4.87 8.26
C PHE A 128 -11.23 -5.87 8.07
N ARG A 129 -11.36 -6.83 8.98
CA ARG A 129 -12.38 -7.90 8.89
C ARG A 129 -13.79 -7.34 8.81
N ALA A 130 -14.13 -6.37 9.65
CA ALA A 130 -15.44 -5.73 9.65
C ALA A 130 -15.66 -4.91 8.38
N HIS A 131 -14.63 -4.25 7.87
CA HIS A 131 -14.70 -3.46 6.65
C HIS A 131 -14.85 -4.34 5.41
N PHE A 132 -14.10 -5.43 5.31
CA PHE A 132 -14.21 -6.40 4.23
C PHE A 132 -15.59 -7.10 4.24
N ALA A 133 -16.14 -7.43 5.41
CA ALA A 133 -17.48 -7.97 5.52
C ALA A 133 -18.55 -7.01 4.97
N LYS A 134 -18.43 -5.71 5.22
CA LYS A 134 -19.32 -4.68 4.63
C LYS A 134 -19.18 -4.63 3.10
N HIS A 135 -17.98 -4.75 2.57
CA HIS A 135 -17.75 -4.84 1.12
C HIS A 135 -18.43 -6.09 0.54
N LEU A 136 -18.27 -7.26 1.16
CA LEU A 136 -18.92 -8.50 0.74
C LEU A 136 -20.44 -8.38 0.74
N ASN A 137 -21.00 -7.70 1.74
CA ASN A 137 -22.43 -7.42 1.79
C ASN A 137 -22.87 -6.52 0.63
N LYS A 138 -22.19 -5.41 0.43
CA LYS A 138 -22.53 -4.40 -0.59
C LYS A 138 -22.43 -4.94 -2.01
N GLU A 139 -21.34 -5.64 -2.32
CA GLU A 139 -21.02 -6.05 -3.69
C GLU A 139 -21.63 -7.40 -4.08
N TYR A 140 -21.80 -8.30 -3.11
CA TYR A 140 -22.20 -9.69 -3.35
C TYR A 140 -23.42 -10.14 -2.56
N ASN A 141 -24.03 -9.26 -1.76
CA ASN A 141 -25.16 -9.60 -0.85
C ASN A 141 -24.83 -10.78 0.08
N LEU A 142 -23.56 -10.88 0.50
CA LEU A 142 -23.09 -11.84 1.50
C LEU A 142 -23.07 -11.21 2.88
N TYR A 143 -23.44 -11.98 3.90
CA TYR A 143 -23.48 -11.53 5.29
C TYR A 143 -22.57 -12.43 6.14
N PRO A 144 -21.23 -12.28 6.02
CA PRO A 144 -20.32 -13.08 6.83
C PRO A 144 -20.42 -12.66 8.30
N ASP A 145 -20.37 -13.64 9.19
CA ASP A 145 -20.28 -13.38 10.63
C ASP A 145 -18.86 -12.90 10.97
N VAL A 146 -18.74 -11.62 11.33
CA VAL A 146 -17.47 -10.99 11.70
C VAL A 146 -16.88 -11.61 12.97
N GLU A 147 -17.73 -12.11 13.85
CA GLU A 147 -17.34 -12.79 15.10
C GLU A 147 -17.12 -14.30 14.94
N SER A 148 -17.20 -14.83 13.69
CA SER A 148 -16.96 -16.25 13.43
C SER A 148 -15.55 -16.70 13.81
N GLU A 149 -15.40 -18.01 14.00
CA GLU A 149 -14.09 -18.65 14.25
C GLU A 149 -13.25 -18.80 12.97
N GLU A 150 -13.84 -18.54 11.81
CA GLU A 150 -13.14 -18.58 10.52
C GLU A 150 -12.28 -17.31 10.32
N TYR A 151 -11.00 -17.48 10.05
CA TYR A 151 -10.12 -16.36 9.77
C TYR A 151 -10.44 -15.65 8.44
N TYR A 152 -10.74 -16.39 7.36
CA TYR A 152 -10.88 -15.87 5.99
C TYR A 152 -12.29 -15.80 5.42
N PHE A 153 -13.36 -15.94 6.21
CA PHE A 153 -14.75 -16.01 5.70
C PHE A 153 -14.98 -17.07 4.61
N ILE A 154 -14.27 -18.19 4.69
CA ILE A 154 -14.30 -19.25 3.66
C ILE A 154 -15.72 -19.72 3.37
N THR A 155 -16.55 -19.95 4.41
CA THR A 155 -17.94 -20.35 4.27
C THR A 155 -18.81 -19.32 3.53
N ALA A 156 -18.54 -18.02 3.70
CA ALA A 156 -19.28 -16.99 2.99
C ALA A 156 -18.81 -16.90 1.53
N LEU A 157 -17.50 -16.91 1.30
CA LEU A 157 -16.90 -16.81 -0.04
C LEU A 157 -17.20 -18.02 -0.91
N SER A 158 -17.32 -19.24 -0.34
CA SER A 158 -17.67 -20.46 -1.08
C SER A 158 -19.09 -20.45 -1.71
N LYS A 159 -19.92 -19.47 -1.36
CA LYS A 159 -21.24 -19.26 -1.98
C LYS A 159 -21.15 -18.48 -3.30
N LEU A 160 -20.00 -17.93 -3.61
CA LEU A 160 -19.75 -17.23 -4.86
C LEU A 160 -19.20 -18.20 -5.90
N ASP A 161 -19.64 -18.06 -7.15
CA ASP A 161 -19.03 -18.71 -8.30
C ASP A 161 -17.81 -17.91 -8.79
N MET A 162 -16.92 -17.62 -7.84
CA MET A 162 -15.71 -16.81 -8.06
C MET A 162 -14.57 -17.31 -7.16
N ASN A 163 -13.34 -17.19 -7.65
CA ASN A 163 -12.17 -17.41 -6.81
C ASN A 163 -12.08 -16.33 -5.72
N PRO A 164 -11.85 -16.68 -4.44
CA PRO A 164 -11.63 -15.72 -3.35
C PRO A 164 -10.58 -14.66 -3.66
N GLU A 165 -9.53 -15.00 -4.42
CA GLU A 165 -8.50 -14.04 -4.87
C GLU A 165 -9.09 -12.93 -5.74
N GLN A 166 -10.00 -13.24 -6.66
CA GLN A 166 -10.68 -12.25 -7.51
C GLN A 166 -11.58 -11.31 -6.69
N VAL A 167 -12.22 -11.84 -5.65
CA VAL A 167 -13.03 -11.02 -4.73
C VAL A 167 -12.15 -10.03 -3.97
N PHE A 168 -10.98 -10.49 -3.52
CA PHE A 168 -10.01 -9.65 -2.82
C PHE A 168 -9.35 -8.62 -3.75
N GLU A 169 -9.03 -9.01 -4.98
CA GLU A 169 -8.51 -8.10 -6.02
C GLU A 169 -9.51 -6.99 -6.31
N LYS A 170 -10.80 -7.32 -6.51
CA LYS A 170 -11.85 -6.32 -6.70
C LYS A 170 -12.01 -5.39 -5.50
N PHE A 171 -11.93 -5.92 -4.27
CA PHE A 171 -11.90 -5.10 -3.05
C PHE A 171 -10.75 -4.09 -3.10
N THR A 172 -9.56 -4.55 -3.46
CA THR A 172 -8.36 -3.72 -3.58
C THR A 172 -8.52 -2.64 -4.64
N ASP A 173 -8.97 -3.01 -5.85
CA ASP A 173 -9.14 -2.08 -6.97
C ASP A 173 -10.18 -0.99 -6.71
N GLN A 174 -11.17 -1.30 -5.87
CA GLN A 174 -12.18 -0.34 -5.41
C GLN A 174 -11.71 0.54 -4.24
N GLY A 175 -10.44 0.50 -3.86
CA GLY A 175 -9.89 1.30 -2.78
C GLY A 175 -10.22 0.76 -1.39
N GLY A 176 -10.44 -0.54 -1.26
CA GLY A 176 -10.85 -1.18 -0.02
C GLY A 176 -9.88 -0.99 1.15
N PHE A 177 -8.60 -0.72 0.88
CA PHE A 177 -7.62 -0.43 1.93
C PHE A 177 -7.55 1.04 2.35
N ARG A 178 -8.22 1.93 1.62
CA ARG A 178 -8.13 3.38 1.80
C ARG A 178 -8.92 3.90 3.01
N ASP A 179 -10.10 3.34 3.22
CA ASP A 179 -11.10 3.89 4.15
C ASP A 179 -11.43 2.93 5.31
N ILE A 180 -10.51 2.02 5.64
CA ILE A 180 -10.70 1.10 6.76
C ILE A 180 -10.72 1.89 8.08
N PRO A 181 -11.72 1.70 8.95
CA PRO A 181 -11.72 2.33 10.26
C PRO A 181 -10.51 1.90 11.10
N VAL A 182 -9.97 2.83 11.88
CA VAL A 182 -8.92 2.54 12.87
C VAL A 182 -9.53 1.85 14.07
N VAL A 183 -8.90 0.80 14.57
CA VAL A 183 -9.32 0.13 15.82
C VAL A 183 -9.27 1.13 16.98
N LYS A 184 -10.37 1.23 17.71
CA LYS A 184 -10.47 2.16 18.84
C LYS A 184 -9.37 1.91 19.88
N GLY A 185 -8.54 2.92 20.11
CA GLY A 185 -7.42 2.86 21.05
C GLY A 185 -6.11 2.35 20.45
N ALA A 186 -6.06 2.09 19.14
CA ALA A 186 -4.82 1.64 18.46
C ALA A 186 -3.77 2.76 18.39
N ILE A 187 -4.19 3.99 18.10
CA ILE A 187 -3.26 5.13 18.04
C ILE A 187 -2.62 5.35 19.42
N GLU A 188 -3.43 5.34 20.49
CA GLU A 188 -2.93 5.49 21.87
C GLU A 188 -2.01 4.33 22.26
N MET A 189 -2.29 3.10 21.80
CA MET A 189 -1.41 1.95 21.99
C MET A 189 -0.04 2.18 21.33
N LEU A 190 -0.03 2.59 20.07
CA LEU A 190 1.20 2.87 19.35
C LEU A 190 1.98 4.03 19.99
N GLN A 191 1.28 5.06 20.46
CA GLN A 191 1.92 6.16 21.18
C GLN A 191 2.55 5.70 22.50
N ASP A 192 1.87 4.84 23.28
CA ASP A 192 2.44 4.25 24.51
C ASP A 192 3.68 3.40 24.21
N ILE A 193 3.68 2.64 23.13
CA ILE A 193 4.86 1.88 22.65
C ILE A 193 6.02 2.84 22.35
N ARG A 194 5.75 3.93 21.63
CA ARG A 194 6.75 4.95 21.30
C ARG A 194 7.30 5.67 22.53
N ASP A 195 6.43 6.05 23.46
CA ASP A 195 6.79 6.75 24.70
C ASP A 195 7.66 5.87 25.63
N ARG A 196 7.56 4.55 25.52
CA ARG A 196 8.46 3.57 26.18
C ARG A 196 9.80 3.42 25.46
N GLY A 197 10.03 4.14 24.36
CA GLY A 197 11.29 4.15 23.63
C GLY A 197 11.47 3.03 22.62
N TYR A 198 10.42 2.31 22.27
CA TYR A 198 10.48 1.29 21.22
C TYR A 198 10.48 1.91 19.83
N TRP A 199 11.21 1.29 18.92
CA TRP A 199 11.08 1.47 17.48
C TRP A 199 9.84 0.68 16.99
N ILE A 200 8.93 1.34 16.30
CA ILE A 200 7.71 0.72 15.78
C ILE A 200 7.93 0.33 14.32
N GLN A 201 8.05 -0.97 14.08
CA GLN A 201 8.09 -1.55 12.73
C GLN A 201 6.71 -2.09 12.40
N LEU A 202 5.99 -1.46 11.47
CA LEU A 202 4.79 -2.07 10.89
C LEU A 202 5.20 -3.21 9.95
N LEU A 203 4.50 -4.34 10.04
CA LEU A 203 4.74 -5.49 9.18
C LEU A 203 3.42 -6.12 8.77
N THR A 204 3.00 -5.88 7.55
CA THR A 204 1.69 -6.29 7.02
C THR A 204 1.79 -7.34 5.93
N ALA A 205 0.77 -8.19 5.81
CA ALA A 205 0.64 -9.15 4.71
C ALA A 205 -0.05 -8.57 3.46
N ARG A 206 -0.37 -7.28 3.44
CA ARG A 206 -0.95 -6.61 2.27
C ARG A 206 -0.04 -6.78 1.04
N PRO A 207 -0.60 -7.03 -0.17
CA PRO A 207 0.20 -7.25 -1.37
C PRO A 207 0.82 -5.94 -1.89
N LYS A 208 2.13 -5.76 -1.69
CA LYS A 208 2.86 -4.58 -2.18
C LYS A 208 3.01 -4.52 -3.70
N GLU A 209 2.88 -5.64 -4.36
CA GLU A 209 2.92 -5.76 -5.83
C GLU A 209 1.70 -5.13 -6.48
N ASN A 210 0.58 -5.06 -5.76
CA ASN A 210 -0.58 -4.29 -6.17
C ASN A 210 -0.39 -2.83 -5.75
N LEU A 211 -0.10 -1.96 -6.72
CA LEU A 211 0.20 -0.55 -6.47
C LEU A 211 -0.95 0.19 -5.81
N LYS A 212 -2.20 -0.19 -6.12
CA LYS A 212 -3.38 0.41 -5.49
C LYS A 212 -3.40 0.10 -3.99
N CYS A 213 -3.17 -1.16 -3.61
CA CYS A 213 -3.05 -1.57 -2.22
C CYS A 213 -1.91 -0.84 -1.49
N LEU A 214 -0.75 -0.74 -2.15
CA LEU A 214 0.42 -0.07 -1.61
C LEU A 214 0.13 1.40 -1.31
N TYR A 215 -0.38 2.16 -2.29
CA TYR A 215 -0.65 3.59 -2.14
C TYR A 215 -1.81 3.85 -1.16
N ASP A 216 -2.87 3.05 -1.19
CA ASP A 216 -3.97 3.16 -0.23
C ASP A 216 -3.51 2.86 1.20
N THR A 217 -2.54 1.96 1.39
CA THR A 217 -1.96 1.70 2.71
C THR A 217 -1.22 2.93 3.25
N TYR A 218 -0.33 3.55 2.46
CA TYR A 218 0.38 4.76 2.88
C TYR A 218 -0.57 5.94 3.08
N TYR A 219 -1.56 6.11 2.19
CA TYR A 219 -2.61 7.11 2.36
C TYR A 219 -3.37 6.92 3.68
N TRP A 220 -3.77 5.68 3.98
CA TRP A 220 -4.47 5.34 5.22
C TRP A 220 -3.64 5.66 6.47
N LEU A 221 -2.35 5.32 6.45
CA LEU A 221 -1.41 5.61 7.54
C LEU A 221 -1.28 7.12 7.79
N ASP A 222 -1.14 7.91 6.72
CA ASP A 222 -0.99 9.36 6.78
C ASP A 222 -2.26 10.04 7.26
N MET A 223 -3.40 9.74 6.63
CA MET A 223 -4.69 10.35 6.96
C MET A 223 -5.16 10.07 8.38
N ASN A 224 -4.78 8.93 8.94
CA ASN A 224 -5.11 8.58 10.31
C ASN A 224 -4.01 8.94 11.31
N ASN A 225 -2.93 9.59 10.87
CA ASN A 225 -1.79 9.97 11.69
C ASN A 225 -1.24 8.79 12.51
N ILE A 226 -1.13 7.60 11.90
CA ILE A 226 -0.65 6.40 12.58
C ILE A 226 0.81 6.58 13.00
N PRO A 227 1.16 6.42 14.29
CA PRO A 227 2.54 6.52 14.75
C PRO A 227 3.32 5.25 14.37
N TYR A 228 4.34 5.37 13.53
CA TYR A 228 5.29 4.29 13.20
C TYR A 228 6.65 4.87 12.79
N ASP A 229 7.67 4.04 12.73
CA ASP A 229 9.04 4.43 12.35
C ASP A 229 9.47 3.79 11.02
N ALA A 230 8.98 2.59 10.70
CA ALA A 230 9.17 1.95 9.41
C ALA A 230 8.01 0.98 9.10
N ILE A 231 7.81 0.68 7.83
CA ILE A 231 6.85 -0.32 7.36
C ILE A 231 7.48 -1.26 6.34
N ASP A 232 7.11 -2.54 6.42
CA ASP A 232 7.42 -3.55 5.41
C ASP A 232 6.21 -4.44 5.12
N PHE A 233 6.24 -5.09 3.96
CA PHE A 233 5.17 -5.92 3.44
C PHE A 233 5.66 -7.36 3.27
N SER A 234 5.09 -8.30 4.00
CA SER A 234 5.41 -9.72 3.91
C SER A 234 4.27 -10.60 4.42
N SER A 235 3.86 -11.59 3.63
CA SER A 235 2.96 -12.65 4.05
C SER A 235 3.64 -13.69 4.95
N GLU A 236 5.00 -13.77 4.90
CA GLU A 236 5.81 -14.65 5.75
C GLU A 236 6.53 -13.81 6.82
N LYS A 237 5.78 -13.32 7.80
CA LYS A 237 6.25 -12.30 8.75
C LYS A 237 7.45 -12.74 9.57
N PHE A 238 7.44 -13.96 10.13
CA PHE A 238 8.59 -14.45 10.88
C PHE A 238 9.84 -14.58 9.99
N ARG A 239 9.70 -15.08 8.76
CA ARG A 239 10.82 -15.17 7.81
C ARG A 239 11.42 -13.80 7.49
N TRP A 240 10.57 -12.76 7.38
CA TRP A 240 11.03 -11.39 7.26
C TRP A 240 11.82 -10.96 8.51
N CYS A 241 11.27 -11.19 9.72
CA CYS A 241 11.94 -10.88 10.98
C CYS A 241 13.32 -11.55 11.03
N ALA A 242 13.42 -12.86 10.74
CA ALA A 242 14.64 -13.64 10.78
C ALA A 242 15.75 -13.16 9.81
N LYS A 243 15.38 -12.40 8.79
CA LYS A 243 16.31 -11.77 7.84
C LYS A 243 16.55 -10.28 8.15
N SER A 244 15.88 -9.74 9.14
CA SER A 244 16.00 -8.32 9.48
C SER A 244 17.23 -8.07 10.36
N ARG A 245 17.82 -6.89 10.20
CA ARG A 245 18.89 -6.39 11.09
C ARG A 245 18.46 -6.35 12.56
N TYR A 246 17.17 -6.28 12.85
CA TYR A 246 16.62 -6.27 14.20
C TYR A 246 16.81 -7.63 14.91
N TYR A 247 16.59 -8.72 14.16
CA TYR A 247 16.73 -10.07 14.68
C TYR A 247 18.21 -10.42 14.93
N ASP A 248 19.07 -10.10 13.98
CA ASP A 248 20.52 -10.31 14.10
C ASP A 248 21.11 -9.56 15.32
N ALA A 249 20.58 -8.38 15.61
CA ALA A 249 20.98 -7.59 16.78
C ALA A 249 20.33 -8.04 18.10
N GLY A 250 19.41 -9.02 18.08
CA GLY A 250 18.66 -9.46 19.25
C GLY A 250 17.76 -8.37 19.84
N LYS A 251 17.19 -7.50 18.99
CA LYS A 251 16.45 -6.31 19.41
C LYS A 251 14.95 -6.40 19.24
N ILE A 252 14.40 -7.44 18.60
CA ILE A 252 12.96 -7.66 18.55
C ILE A 252 12.49 -8.03 19.95
N GLU A 253 11.78 -7.10 20.60
CA GLU A 253 11.28 -7.31 21.98
C GLU A 253 9.96 -8.07 21.97
N PHE A 254 9.05 -7.66 21.10
CA PHE A 254 7.76 -8.33 20.94
C PHE A 254 7.14 -8.07 19.57
N ALA A 255 6.14 -8.88 19.24
CA ALA A 255 5.24 -8.67 18.12
C ALA A 255 3.80 -8.40 18.60
N ILE A 256 2.99 -7.78 17.76
CA ILE A 256 1.54 -7.65 17.91
C ILE A 256 0.92 -8.14 16.61
N ASP A 257 0.15 -9.21 16.66
CA ASP A 257 -0.45 -9.82 15.48
C ASP A 257 -1.75 -10.54 15.90
N ASP A 258 -2.76 -10.56 15.02
CA ASP A 258 -4.04 -11.22 15.29
C ASP A 258 -4.09 -12.64 14.72
N ALA A 259 -3.28 -12.90 13.68
CA ALA A 259 -3.32 -14.14 12.91
C ALA A 259 -2.70 -15.32 13.67
N PRO A 260 -3.45 -16.42 13.92
CA PRO A 260 -2.98 -17.57 14.68
C PRO A 260 -1.64 -18.13 14.18
N LYS A 261 -1.48 -18.22 12.85
CA LYS A 261 -0.25 -18.70 12.22
C LYS A 261 0.97 -17.84 12.60
N ASN A 262 0.85 -16.53 12.51
CA ASN A 262 1.95 -15.61 12.78
C ASN A 262 2.31 -15.62 14.26
N VAL A 263 1.31 -15.56 15.14
CA VAL A 263 1.48 -15.62 16.61
C VAL A 263 2.22 -16.91 17.02
N ALA A 264 1.80 -18.06 16.49
CA ALA A 264 2.44 -19.34 16.78
C ALA A 264 3.90 -19.37 16.29
N GLU A 265 4.19 -18.83 15.10
CA GLU A 265 5.55 -18.76 14.58
C GLU A 265 6.45 -17.82 15.42
N TYR A 266 5.96 -16.66 15.82
CA TYR A 266 6.70 -15.76 16.73
C TYR A 266 7.03 -16.44 18.05
N ALA A 267 6.03 -17.05 18.70
CA ALA A 267 6.20 -17.74 19.98
C ALA A 267 7.19 -18.89 19.89
N LYS A 268 7.09 -19.73 18.84
CA LYS A 268 8.00 -20.86 18.57
C LYS A 268 9.47 -20.42 18.47
N HIS A 269 9.71 -19.23 17.94
CA HIS A 269 11.05 -18.69 17.77
C HIS A 269 11.47 -17.72 18.88
N GLY A 270 10.75 -17.71 19.98
CA GLY A 270 11.13 -17.00 21.18
C GLY A 270 10.75 -15.53 21.22
N ILE A 271 10.04 -15.02 20.21
CA ILE A 271 9.52 -13.65 20.19
C ILE A 271 8.19 -13.65 20.96
N PHE A 272 8.08 -12.79 21.98
CA PHE A 272 6.84 -12.61 22.71
C PHE A 272 5.80 -11.94 21.81
N CYS A 273 4.56 -12.43 21.82
CA CYS A 273 3.51 -11.89 20.95
C CYS A 273 2.28 -11.46 21.75
N TYR A 274 1.90 -10.21 21.61
CA TYR A 274 0.61 -9.69 22.05
C TYR A 274 -0.43 -9.92 20.98
N MET A 275 -1.58 -10.47 21.36
CA MET A 275 -2.63 -10.86 20.42
C MET A 275 -3.97 -10.23 20.82
N PRO A 276 -4.66 -9.49 19.93
CA PRO A 276 -6.01 -9.02 20.20
C PRO A 276 -6.95 -10.21 20.36
N LYS A 277 -7.88 -10.11 21.33
CA LYS A 277 -8.86 -11.18 21.59
C LYS A 277 -9.90 -11.24 20.47
N LYS A 278 -9.82 -12.25 19.62
CA LYS A 278 -10.75 -12.54 18.50
C LYS A 278 -11.23 -13.98 18.59
N ASN A 279 -12.41 -14.31 18.05
CA ASN A 279 -12.91 -15.69 18.13
C ASN A 279 -12.07 -16.68 17.31
N TYR A 280 -11.54 -16.25 16.16
CA TYR A 280 -10.71 -17.09 15.28
C TYR A 280 -9.29 -17.38 15.83
N ASN A 281 -8.88 -16.74 16.92
CA ASN A 281 -7.58 -17.02 17.54
C ASN A 281 -7.69 -17.62 18.96
N LYS A 282 -8.86 -18.16 19.30
CA LYS A 282 -9.11 -18.72 20.65
C LYS A 282 -8.21 -19.93 20.97
N GLU A 283 -7.89 -20.75 19.98
CA GLU A 283 -7.18 -22.02 20.15
C GLU A 283 -5.72 -21.82 20.57
N ILE A 284 -5.11 -20.69 20.24
CA ILE A 284 -3.71 -20.38 20.57
C ILE A 284 -3.58 -19.51 21.82
N ARG A 285 -4.68 -19.21 22.50
CA ARG A 285 -4.62 -18.45 23.76
C ARG A 285 -3.98 -19.29 24.86
N GLY A 286 -3.06 -18.69 25.58
CA GLY A 286 -2.31 -19.37 26.64
C GLY A 286 -1.10 -20.19 26.16
N MET A 287 -0.74 -20.12 24.88
CA MET A 287 0.58 -20.59 24.42
C MET A 287 1.68 -19.84 25.18
N ASP A 288 2.79 -20.52 25.40
CA ASP A 288 3.99 -19.87 25.91
C ASP A 288 4.37 -18.66 25.03
N LYS A 289 4.87 -17.59 25.68
CA LYS A 289 5.23 -16.32 25.03
C LYS A 289 4.10 -15.61 24.29
N THR A 290 2.83 -15.88 24.62
CA THR A 290 1.69 -15.17 24.09
C THR A 290 0.89 -14.49 25.20
N TYR A 291 0.38 -13.30 24.91
CA TYR A 291 -0.55 -12.58 25.78
C TYR A 291 -1.73 -12.06 24.99
N THR A 292 -2.94 -12.36 25.44
CA THR A 292 -4.18 -11.91 24.81
C THR A 292 -4.73 -10.69 25.49
N TYR A 293 -4.92 -9.60 24.77
CA TYR A 293 -5.52 -8.38 25.28
C TYR A 293 -6.94 -8.15 24.70
N PRO A 294 -7.89 -7.70 25.51
CA PRO A 294 -9.26 -7.43 25.06
C PRO A 294 -9.43 -6.09 24.36
N HIS A 295 -8.52 -5.13 24.62
CA HIS A 295 -8.57 -3.78 24.08
C HIS A 295 -7.15 -3.21 23.99
N PRO A 296 -6.78 -2.46 22.90
CA PRO A 296 -5.43 -1.91 22.72
C PRO A 296 -4.84 -1.18 23.93
N LYS A 297 -5.64 -0.38 24.63
CA LYS A 297 -5.21 0.31 25.88
C LYS A 297 -4.77 -0.62 27.02
N ASN A 298 -4.99 -1.91 26.89
CA ASN A 298 -4.67 -2.90 27.93
C ASN A 298 -3.45 -3.75 27.59
N ILE A 299 -2.78 -3.49 26.46
CA ILE A 299 -1.68 -4.33 25.98
C ILE A 299 -0.60 -4.58 27.02
N PHE A 300 -0.25 -3.57 27.82
CA PHE A 300 0.75 -3.70 28.88
C PHE A 300 0.14 -3.86 30.30
N ARG A 301 -1.20 -3.95 30.42
CA ARG A 301 -1.88 -4.17 31.71
C ARG A 301 -1.94 -5.65 32.03
N GLY A 302 -0.94 -6.20 32.62
CA GLY A 302 -0.88 -7.62 33.03
C GLY A 302 0.49 -8.26 32.85
N CYS A 303 1.44 -7.50 32.39
CA CYS A 303 2.83 -7.95 32.22
C CYS A 303 3.73 -7.58 33.42
N PHE A 304 3.14 -7.24 34.60
CA PHE A 304 3.89 -6.91 35.83
C PHE A 304 3.31 -7.62 37.04
#